data_d02b1b66c2719bdf8322012029a82441
#
_entry.id   d02b1b66c2719bdf8322012029a82441
#
_cell.length_a   1.000
_cell.length_b   1.000
_cell.length_c   1.000
_cell.angle_alpha   90.00
_cell.angle_beta   90.00
_cell.angle_gamma   90.00
#
_symmetry.space_group_name_H-M   'P 1'
#
loop_
_entity.id
_entity.type
_entity.pdbx_description
1 polymer ?
#
loop_
_entity_poly.entity_id
_entity_poly.type
_entity_poly.pdbx_seq_one_letter_code
_entity_poly.pdbx_strand_id
1 'polypeptide(L)'
;MTEKADDDGVSPADAERSPADGGAPFLLAPRVTFGPTAFVTGYAIACLLVALIATVAIGWGTSRDFWGYLWIIVIAAFYAAGIGLVTAAPVGLALGLLLRDVPNQWLHVLAFFLVPTILAWAVIGFIAGSIGVPLLMALAIGVSAATGRLAVWRLMDVRY
;
A
#
# COMPACT_ATOMS: atom_id res chain seq x y z
N MET A 1 -66.66 -7.48 45.82
CA MET A 1 -65.73 -7.13 44.70
C MET A 1 -64.60 -6.38 45.34
N THR A 2 -63.52 -7.09 45.64
CA THR A 2 -62.28 -6.57 46.25
C THR A 2 -61.21 -6.56 45.18
N GLU A 3 -60.89 -5.37 44.74
CA GLU A 3 -59.79 -5.09 43.81
C GLU A 3 -58.47 -5.21 44.55
N LYS A 4 -57.66 -6.19 44.14
CA LYS A 4 -56.33 -6.48 44.68
C LYS A 4 -55.37 -5.61 43.91
N ALA A 5 -54.91 -4.54 44.54
CA ALA A 5 -53.82 -3.75 44.04
C ALA A 5 -52.53 -4.63 44.10
N ASP A 6 -51.97 -4.99 42.94
CA ASP A 6 -50.60 -5.55 42.83
C ASP A 6 -49.63 -4.40 43.08
N ASP A 7 -49.01 -4.45 44.25
CA ASP A 7 -47.91 -3.59 44.66
C ASP A 7 -46.63 -4.16 43.97
N ASP A 8 -46.32 -3.66 42.78
CA ASP A 8 -45.08 -3.96 42.10
C ASP A 8 -43.90 -3.30 42.84
N GLY A 9 -43.48 -3.99 43.91
CA GLY A 9 -42.36 -3.61 44.73
C GLY A 9 -41.04 -3.56 43.89
N VAL A 10 -40.82 -2.42 43.28
CA VAL A 10 -39.48 -2.10 42.71
C VAL A 10 -38.53 -2.04 43.88
N SER A 11 -37.64 -3.05 43.97
CA SER A 11 -36.66 -3.15 45.02
C SER A 11 -35.72 -1.94 44.98
N PRO A 12 -35.50 -1.25 46.12
CA PRO A 12 -34.52 -0.13 46.19
C PRO A 12 -33.10 -0.53 45.80
N ALA A 13 -32.80 -1.84 45.77
CA ALA A 13 -31.51 -2.37 45.36
C ALA A 13 -31.24 -2.23 43.83
N ASP A 14 -32.30 -2.06 43.03
CA ASP A 14 -32.16 -1.85 41.58
C ASP A 14 -31.91 -0.38 41.21
N ALA A 15 -32.12 0.55 42.15
CA ALA A 15 -31.87 1.99 41.91
C ALA A 15 -30.40 2.41 42.05
N GLU A 16 -29.55 1.55 42.61
CA GLU A 16 -28.14 1.87 42.85
C GLU A 16 -27.16 1.29 41.81
N ARG A 17 -27.71 0.64 40.79
CA ARG A 17 -26.87 0.35 39.61
C ARG A 17 -26.68 1.64 38.84
N SER A 18 -25.74 2.45 39.36
CA SER A 18 -25.22 3.63 38.68
C SER A 18 -24.77 3.24 37.28
N PRO A 19 -25.22 3.95 36.22
CA PRO A 19 -24.71 3.76 34.87
C PRO A 19 -23.28 4.33 34.70
N ALA A 20 -22.53 4.46 35.82
CA ALA A 20 -21.18 5.01 35.83
C ALA A 20 -20.10 4.04 35.32
N ASP A 21 -20.45 2.73 35.13
CA ASP A 21 -19.60 1.78 34.41
C ASP A 21 -19.87 1.73 32.90
N GLY A 22 -20.36 2.81 32.36
CA GLY A 22 -20.24 3.10 30.94
C GLY A 22 -18.76 3.26 30.64
N GLY A 23 -18.06 2.11 30.58
CA GLY A 23 -16.72 2.07 30.04
C GLY A 23 -16.76 2.85 28.73
N ALA A 24 -16.13 4.02 28.73
CA ALA A 24 -16.01 4.83 27.54
C ALA A 24 -15.71 3.86 26.38
N PRO A 25 -16.50 3.84 25.29
CA PRO A 25 -16.20 2.96 24.20
C PRO A 25 -14.74 3.26 23.86
N PHE A 26 -13.88 2.27 24.13
CA PHE A 26 -12.47 2.37 23.78
C PHE A 26 -12.53 2.69 22.29
N LEU A 27 -12.34 3.95 21.96
CA LEU A 27 -12.25 4.42 20.58
C LEU A 27 -10.99 3.75 20.04
N LEU A 28 -11.19 2.50 19.58
CA LEU A 28 -10.15 1.77 18.88
C LEU A 28 -9.73 2.66 17.73
N ALA A 29 -8.57 3.27 17.86
CA ALA A 29 -8.02 4.08 16.78
C ALA A 29 -8.09 3.25 15.50
N PRO A 30 -8.62 3.77 14.39
CA PRO A 30 -8.80 3.03 13.16
C PRO A 30 -7.45 2.43 12.75
N ARG A 31 -7.34 1.10 12.86
CA ARG A 31 -6.14 0.37 12.44
C ARG A 31 -6.31 -0.01 10.98
N VAL A 32 -5.48 0.56 10.15
CA VAL A 32 -5.35 0.15 8.75
C VAL A 32 -4.60 -1.18 8.72
N THR A 33 -5.31 -2.28 8.51
CA THR A 33 -4.70 -3.59 8.36
C THR A 33 -4.27 -3.80 6.91
N PHE A 34 -2.96 -3.87 6.70
CA PHE A 34 -2.41 -4.28 5.41
C PHE A 34 -2.63 -5.78 5.21
N GLY A 35 -3.60 -6.14 4.37
CA GLY A 35 -3.76 -7.52 3.95
C GLY A 35 -2.63 -7.95 3.00
N PRO A 36 -2.17 -9.21 3.07
CA PRO A 36 -1.15 -9.73 2.15
C PRO A 36 -1.57 -9.63 0.68
N THR A 37 -2.86 -9.75 0.38
CA THR A 37 -3.43 -9.58 -0.95
C THR A 37 -3.23 -8.16 -1.50
N ALA A 38 -3.40 -7.13 -0.67
CA ALA A 38 -3.18 -5.75 -1.04
C ALA A 38 -1.70 -5.51 -1.42
N PHE A 39 -0.77 -6.06 -0.64
CA PHE A 39 0.65 -5.97 -0.93
C PHE A 39 1.02 -6.63 -2.25
N VAL A 40 0.57 -7.88 -2.47
CA VAL A 40 0.85 -8.64 -3.70
C VAL A 40 0.28 -7.92 -4.93
N THR A 41 -0.95 -7.41 -4.84
CA THR A 41 -1.59 -6.68 -5.95
C THR A 41 -0.82 -5.41 -6.29
N GLY A 42 -0.48 -4.60 -5.29
CA GLY A 42 0.30 -3.36 -5.50
C GLY A 42 1.68 -3.65 -6.10
N TYR A 43 2.34 -4.70 -5.63
CA TYR A 43 3.62 -5.16 -6.14
C TYR A 43 3.53 -5.61 -7.60
N ALA A 44 2.53 -6.42 -7.96
CA ALA A 44 2.30 -6.89 -9.32
C ALA A 44 2.04 -5.72 -10.29
N ILE A 45 1.22 -4.74 -9.88
CA ILE A 45 0.97 -3.53 -10.67
C ILE A 45 2.26 -2.74 -10.87
N ALA A 46 3.06 -2.55 -9.84
CA ALA A 46 4.34 -1.83 -9.95
C ALA A 46 5.30 -2.54 -10.90
N CYS A 47 5.45 -3.87 -10.81
CA CYS A 47 6.31 -4.65 -11.71
C CYS A 47 5.84 -4.56 -13.18
N LEU A 48 4.53 -4.63 -13.40
CA LEU A 48 3.95 -4.51 -14.75
C LEU A 48 4.21 -3.12 -15.34
N LEU A 49 4.06 -2.05 -14.54
CA LEU A 49 4.34 -0.69 -14.98
C LEU A 49 5.82 -0.48 -15.31
N VAL A 50 6.73 -0.99 -14.48
CA VAL A 50 8.17 -0.95 -14.77
C VAL A 50 8.45 -1.67 -16.08
N ALA A 51 7.87 -2.85 -16.29
CA ALA A 51 8.04 -3.62 -17.52
C ALA A 51 7.52 -2.88 -18.75
N LEU A 52 6.36 -2.24 -18.65
CA LEU A 52 5.78 -1.43 -19.74
C LEU A 52 6.68 -0.23 -20.07
N ILE A 53 7.13 0.52 -19.06
CA ILE A 53 8.01 1.68 -19.25
C ILE A 53 9.34 1.23 -19.88
N ALA A 54 9.93 0.15 -19.38
CA ALA A 54 11.16 -0.40 -19.93
C ALA A 54 10.97 -0.85 -21.39
N THR A 55 9.84 -1.49 -21.71
CA THR A 55 9.53 -1.92 -23.08
C THR A 55 9.39 -0.74 -24.02
N VAL A 56 8.72 0.32 -23.61
CA VAL A 56 8.61 1.55 -24.41
C VAL A 56 9.99 2.18 -24.58
N ALA A 57 10.79 2.28 -23.52
CA ALA A 57 12.12 2.89 -23.58
C ALA A 57 13.10 2.12 -24.47
N ILE A 58 13.06 0.79 -24.45
CA ILE A 58 13.93 -0.09 -25.26
C ILE A 58 13.40 -0.21 -26.69
N GLY A 59 12.08 -0.25 -26.84
CA GLY A 59 11.41 -0.42 -28.12
C GLY A 59 11.31 0.85 -28.97
N TRP A 60 11.62 2.02 -28.42
CA TRP A 60 11.52 3.28 -29.11
C TRP A 60 12.44 3.32 -30.34
N GLY A 61 11.84 3.48 -31.52
CA GLY A 61 12.58 3.50 -32.79
C GLY A 61 12.90 2.13 -33.39
N THR A 62 12.45 1.02 -32.79
CA THR A 62 12.59 -0.32 -33.37
C THR A 62 11.26 -0.77 -34.01
N SER A 63 11.30 -1.18 -35.28
CA SER A 63 10.14 -1.80 -35.95
C SER A 63 10.03 -3.26 -35.49
N ARG A 64 9.26 -3.51 -34.44
CA ARG A 64 8.94 -4.87 -33.98
C ARG A 64 7.48 -5.15 -34.21
N ASP A 65 7.17 -6.43 -34.44
CA ASP A 65 5.79 -6.90 -34.48
C ASP A 65 5.17 -6.97 -33.07
N PHE A 66 3.86 -7.11 -33.00
CA PHE A 66 3.12 -7.21 -31.72
C PHE A 66 3.68 -8.32 -30.82
N TRP A 67 4.02 -9.47 -31.37
CA TRP A 67 4.55 -10.60 -30.61
C TRP A 67 5.91 -10.30 -29.99
N GLY A 68 6.77 -9.59 -30.72
CA GLY A 68 8.07 -9.14 -30.20
C GLY A 68 7.94 -8.21 -29.00
N TYR A 69 7.01 -7.28 -29.03
CA TYR A 69 6.74 -6.41 -27.87
C TYR A 69 6.16 -7.20 -26.69
N LEU A 70 5.24 -8.14 -26.94
CA LEU A 70 4.66 -8.97 -25.90
C LEU A 70 5.74 -9.79 -25.16
N TRP A 71 6.66 -10.41 -25.88
CA TRP A 71 7.76 -11.16 -25.28
C TRP A 71 8.68 -10.27 -24.46
N ILE A 72 8.98 -9.04 -24.92
CA ILE A 72 9.78 -8.10 -24.11
C ILE A 72 9.08 -7.75 -22.81
N ILE A 73 7.76 -7.47 -22.84
CA ILE A 73 6.97 -7.16 -21.63
C ILE A 73 7.03 -8.34 -20.65
N VAL A 74 6.81 -9.56 -21.11
CA VAL A 74 6.81 -10.76 -20.26
C VAL A 74 8.17 -10.96 -19.59
N ILE A 75 9.25 -10.88 -20.40
CA ILE A 75 10.62 -11.02 -19.88
C ILE A 75 10.94 -9.90 -18.90
N ALA A 76 10.65 -8.65 -19.26
CA ALA A 76 10.88 -7.49 -18.39
C ALA A 76 10.10 -7.57 -17.09
N ALA A 77 8.82 -8.01 -17.14
CA ALA A 77 8.00 -8.22 -15.95
C ALA A 77 8.57 -9.31 -15.04
N PHE A 78 9.06 -10.40 -15.62
CA PHE A 78 9.69 -11.49 -14.85
C PHE A 78 10.95 -11.00 -14.13
N TYR A 79 11.83 -10.27 -14.83
CA TYR A 79 13.02 -9.69 -14.21
C TYR A 79 12.66 -8.61 -13.17
N ALA A 80 11.71 -7.74 -13.46
CA ALA A 80 11.25 -6.73 -12.52
C ALA A 80 10.68 -7.38 -11.25
N ALA A 81 9.91 -8.47 -11.39
CA ALA A 81 9.38 -9.22 -10.26
C ALA A 81 10.49 -9.92 -9.47
N GLY A 82 11.45 -10.56 -10.12
CA GLY A 82 12.54 -11.25 -9.44
C GLY A 82 13.47 -10.29 -8.67
N ILE A 83 13.95 -9.26 -9.35
CA ILE A 83 14.84 -8.25 -8.74
C ILE A 83 14.07 -7.46 -7.67
N GLY A 84 12.83 -7.05 -7.97
CA GLY A 84 12.00 -6.30 -7.06
C GLY A 84 11.65 -7.08 -5.79
N LEU A 85 11.48 -8.40 -5.86
CA LEU A 85 11.22 -9.23 -4.69
C LEU A 85 12.37 -9.15 -3.68
N VAL A 86 13.61 -9.13 -4.16
CA VAL A 86 14.79 -9.08 -3.30
C VAL A 86 15.09 -7.67 -2.80
N THR A 87 14.84 -6.65 -3.63
CA THR A 87 15.21 -5.26 -3.32
C THR A 87 14.04 -4.39 -2.88
N ALA A 88 12.97 -4.35 -3.66
CA ALA A 88 11.84 -3.45 -3.44
C ALA A 88 10.85 -3.98 -2.40
N ALA A 89 10.67 -5.30 -2.28
CA ALA A 89 9.74 -5.87 -1.31
C ALA A 89 10.16 -5.60 0.14
N PRO A 90 11.43 -5.79 0.56
CA PRO A 90 11.87 -5.41 1.90
C PRO A 90 11.70 -3.92 2.19
N VAL A 91 12.02 -3.06 1.22
CA VAL A 91 11.84 -1.61 1.34
C VAL A 91 10.36 -1.25 1.47
N GLY A 92 9.50 -1.84 0.65
CA GLY A 92 8.06 -1.64 0.69
C GLY A 92 7.44 -2.09 2.01
N LEU A 93 7.87 -3.23 2.55
CA LEU A 93 7.45 -3.72 3.87
C LEU A 93 7.91 -2.78 4.99
N ALA A 94 9.18 -2.37 4.97
CA ALA A 94 9.72 -1.43 5.94
C ALA A 94 8.96 -0.10 5.93
N LEU A 95 8.70 0.46 4.73
CA LEU A 95 7.89 1.66 4.56
C LEU A 95 6.46 1.46 5.08
N GLY A 96 5.83 0.33 4.76
CA GLY A 96 4.49 -0.01 5.25
C GLY A 96 4.41 -0.07 6.78
N LEU A 97 5.44 -0.63 7.42
CA LEU A 97 5.53 -0.69 8.88
C LEU A 97 5.83 0.69 9.50
N LEU A 98 6.75 1.45 8.91
CA LEU A 98 7.13 2.78 9.41
C LEU A 98 5.96 3.78 9.34
N LEU A 99 5.18 3.70 8.27
CA LEU A 99 4.07 4.61 8.04
C LEU A 99 2.75 4.12 8.67
N ARG A 100 2.74 2.98 9.35
CA ARG A 100 1.53 2.37 9.91
C ARG A 100 0.72 3.33 10.79
N ASP A 101 1.41 4.19 11.55
CA ASP A 101 0.80 5.11 12.51
C ASP A 101 0.54 6.51 11.91
N VAL A 102 0.81 6.69 10.61
CA VAL A 102 0.60 7.96 9.91
C VAL A 102 -0.79 7.98 9.27
N PRO A 103 -1.72 8.85 9.72
CA PRO A 103 -3.08 8.89 9.18
C PRO A 103 -3.18 9.48 7.77
N ASN A 104 -2.16 10.24 7.35
CA ASN A 104 -2.16 10.93 6.06
C ASN A 104 -1.70 10.04 4.93
N GLN A 105 -2.64 9.59 4.09
CA GLN A 105 -2.38 8.67 3.00
C GLN A 105 -1.51 9.28 1.87
N TRP A 106 -1.53 10.60 1.69
CA TRP A 106 -0.65 11.25 0.72
C TRP A 106 0.83 11.13 1.09
N LEU A 107 1.14 11.10 2.39
CA LEU A 107 2.50 10.83 2.87
C LEU A 107 2.95 9.40 2.50
N HIS A 108 2.05 8.42 2.52
CA HIS A 108 2.37 7.07 2.05
C HIS A 108 2.73 7.05 0.57
N VAL A 109 1.90 7.70 -0.28
CA VAL A 109 2.16 7.78 -1.72
C VAL A 109 3.48 8.49 -1.99
N LEU A 110 3.73 9.60 -1.30
CA LEU A 110 4.97 10.36 -1.43
C LEU A 110 6.19 9.55 -0.99
N ALA A 111 6.11 8.84 0.12
CA ALA A 111 7.19 7.99 0.61
C ALA A 111 7.46 6.82 -0.35
N PHE A 112 6.42 6.19 -0.87
CA PHE A 112 6.51 5.13 -1.89
C PHE A 112 7.00 5.64 -3.25
N PHE A 113 6.90 6.93 -3.51
CA PHE A 113 7.55 7.56 -4.65
C PHE A 113 9.03 7.88 -4.38
N LEU A 114 9.31 8.63 -3.31
CA LEU A 114 10.64 9.18 -3.05
C LEU A 114 11.67 8.12 -2.67
N VAL A 115 11.33 7.21 -1.76
CA VAL A 115 12.32 6.26 -1.23
C VAL A 115 12.81 5.31 -2.32
N PRO A 116 11.97 4.63 -3.12
CA PRO A 116 12.45 3.82 -4.22
C PRO A 116 13.18 4.63 -5.29
N THR A 117 12.74 5.86 -5.58
CA THR A 117 13.43 6.75 -6.54
C THR A 117 14.85 7.04 -6.09
N ILE A 118 15.04 7.48 -4.84
CA ILE A 118 16.35 7.83 -4.30
C ILE A 118 17.27 6.60 -4.26
N LEU A 119 16.77 5.47 -3.77
CA LEU A 119 17.52 4.23 -3.71
C LEU A 119 17.93 3.73 -5.11
N ALA A 120 16.99 3.71 -6.04
CA ALA A 120 17.26 3.30 -7.40
C ALA A 120 18.24 4.24 -8.09
N TRP A 121 18.10 5.56 -7.92
CA TRP A 121 19.03 6.54 -8.47
C TRP A 121 20.43 6.38 -7.88
N ALA A 122 20.56 6.20 -6.58
CA ALA A 122 21.85 6.01 -5.92
C ALA A 122 22.55 4.75 -6.43
N VAL A 123 21.85 3.61 -6.52
CA VAL A 123 22.42 2.33 -6.97
C VAL A 123 22.75 2.37 -8.46
N ILE A 124 21.79 2.75 -9.32
CA ILE A 124 21.97 2.75 -10.77
C ILE A 124 22.97 3.83 -11.17
N GLY A 125 22.90 5.03 -10.56
CA GLY A 125 23.81 6.14 -10.81
C GLY A 125 25.24 5.81 -10.42
N PHE A 126 25.45 5.12 -9.30
CA PHE A 126 26.76 4.66 -8.87
C PHE A 126 27.36 3.64 -9.87
N ILE A 127 26.55 2.67 -10.32
CA ILE A 127 26.98 1.64 -11.27
C ILE A 127 27.25 2.24 -12.66
N ALA A 128 26.36 3.14 -13.12
CA ALA A 128 26.46 3.72 -14.46
C ALA A 128 27.48 4.86 -14.58
N GLY A 129 27.96 5.42 -13.48
CA GLY A 129 28.89 6.57 -13.47
C GLY A 129 28.30 7.82 -14.14
N SER A 130 26.97 7.92 -14.26
CA SER A 130 26.26 8.99 -14.95
C SER A 130 25.00 9.41 -14.18
N ILE A 131 24.45 10.60 -14.46
CA ILE A 131 23.33 11.14 -13.70
C ILE A 131 22.00 11.04 -14.49
N GLY A 132 22.00 11.32 -15.77
CA GLY A 132 20.78 11.56 -16.55
C GLY A 132 19.90 10.32 -16.75
N VAL A 133 20.44 9.29 -17.40
CA VAL A 133 19.70 8.05 -17.66
C VAL A 133 19.29 7.32 -16.38
N PRO A 134 20.19 7.17 -15.37
CA PRO A 134 19.81 6.62 -14.08
C PRO A 134 18.68 7.35 -13.37
N LEU A 135 18.65 8.68 -13.47
CA LEU A 135 17.57 9.48 -12.88
C LEU A 135 16.21 9.18 -13.52
N LEU A 136 16.15 9.10 -14.85
CA LEU A 136 14.92 8.75 -15.56
C LEU A 136 14.42 7.34 -15.19
N MET A 137 15.33 6.37 -15.09
CA MET A 137 14.98 5.02 -14.65
C MET A 137 14.49 4.99 -13.21
N ALA A 138 15.15 5.73 -12.33
CA ALA A 138 14.75 5.84 -10.93
C ALA A 138 13.36 6.48 -10.78
N LEU A 139 13.07 7.54 -11.53
CA LEU A 139 11.75 8.16 -11.57
C LEU A 139 10.68 7.18 -12.06
N ALA A 140 10.97 6.39 -13.09
CA ALA A 140 10.05 5.37 -13.58
C ALA A 140 9.71 4.33 -12.49
N ILE A 141 10.72 3.89 -11.73
CA ILE A 141 10.55 2.96 -10.59
C ILE A 141 9.69 3.62 -9.51
N GLY A 142 9.98 4.86 -9.12
CA GLY A 142 9.22 5.57 -8.10
C GLY A 142 7.76 5.82 -8.48
N VAL A 143 7.51 6.24 -9.73
CA VAL A 143 6.15 6.40 -10.26
C VAL A 143 5.39 5.07 -10.24
N SER A 144 6.04 3.98 -10.66
CA SER A 144 5.44 2.65 -10.64
C SER A 144 5.08 2.19 -9.22
N ALA A 145 5.96 2.41 -8.24
CA ALA A 145 5.72 2.09 -6.84
C ALA A 145 4.58 2.93 -6.25
N ALA A 146 4.55 4.24 -6.51
CA ALA A 146 3.48 5.14 -6.08
C ALA A 146 2.14 4.76 -6.68
N THR A 147 2.11 4.41 -7.98
CA THR A 147 0.88 3.97 -8.67
C THR A 147 0.39 2.64 -8.12
N GLY A 148 1.27 1.69 -7.85
CA GLY A 148 0.93 0.43 -7.18
C GLY A 148 0.29 0.69 -5.81
N ARG A 149 0.80 1.66 -5.04
CA ARG A 149 0.24 2.06 -3.75
C ARG A 149 -1.14 2.70 -3.89
N LEU A 150 -1.33 3.59 -4.88
CA LEU A 150 -2.62 4.24 -5.16
C LEU A 150 -3.68 3.23 -5.62
N ALA A 151 -3.31 2.26 -6.45
CA ALA A 151 -4.24 1.24 -6.94
C ALA A 151 -4.80 0.38 -5.79
N VAL A 152 -3.99 0.12 -4.77
CA VAL A 152 -4.38 -0.66 -3.60
C VAL A 152 -5.17 0.17 -2.58
N TRP A 153 -5.14 1.49 -2.65
CA TRP A 153 -5.83 2.36 -1.70
C TRP A 153 -7.32 2.01 -1.53
N ARG A 154 -8.00 1.69 -2.63
CA ARG A 154 -9.42 1.33 -2.62
C ARG A 154 -9.71 -0.09 -2.09
N LEU A 155 -8.67 -0.92 -1.97
CA LEU A 155 -8.78 -2.30 -1.48
C LEU A 155 -8.51 -2.39 0.04
N MET A 156 -8.20 -1.27 0.69
CA MET A 156 -8.01 -1.24 2.14
C MET A 156 -9.36 -1.05 2.82
N ASP A 157 -9.81 -2.08 3.52
CA ASP A 157 -10.94 -1.98 4.44
C ASP A 157 -10.50 -1.19 5.68
N VAL A 158 -11.10 -0.01 5.85
CA VAL A 158 -11.03 0.75 7.11
C VAL A 158 -12.07 0.13 8.03
N ARG A 159 -11.66 -0.75 8.93
CA ARG A 159 -12.51 -1.26 10.01
C ARG A 159 -12.48 -0.23 11.15
N TYR A 160 -13.65 0.36 11.41
CA TYR A 160 -13.92 1.21 12.56
C TYR A 160 -14.25 0.35 13.78
#